data_9d972cd93aad85e42aece44be4f1e0f5
#
_entry.id   9d972cd93aad85e42aece44be4f1e0f5
#
_cell.length_a   1.000
_cell.length_b   1.000
_cell.length_c   1.000
_cell.angle_alpha   90.00
_cell.angle_beta   90.00
_cell.angle_gamma   90.00
#
_symmetry.space_group_name_H-M   'P 1'
#
loop_
_entity.id
_entity.type
_entity.pdbx_description
1 polymer ?
#
loop_
_entity_poly.entity_id
_entity_poly.type
_entity_poly.pdbx_seq_one_letter_code
_entity_poly.pdbx_strand_id
1 'polypeptide(L)'
;MILHEPAHSNGGDSCGTPFHDGTEFHLCQLGTAFHVCHKGGMGKTTRTAKRRQESLSRERIIEASIEILDSDGEEGLTFRALSDRLATGPGAIYWHIDSKSELLTAACDAIVAHAVDAPVLGMPPEDAICALSLSLFDAIDAHPWVGAALTHAPGQMPVVRILERIGQQVRALHVRDGDEWQAVCALLNYIVGVSRQNAANAQFTRTRGLYRSTLLESLAITWSQLDRKDYPFTCDVADQLPDHDDRADFLAGIKFFLSGLRSST
;
A
#
# COMPACT_ATOMS: atom_id res chain seq x y z
N MET A 1 -22.25 12.15 13.98
CA MET A 1 -22.38 13.01 15.18
C MET A 1 -21.59 14.27 14.86
N ILE A 2 -22.34 15.34 14.63
CA ILE A 2 -21.90 16.66 14.18
C ILE A 2 -21.40 17.43 15.40
N LEU A 3 -20.24 18.05 15.35
CA LEU A 3 -19.88 19.09 16.31
C LEU A 3 -19.24 20.26 15.57
N HIS A 4 -19.99 21.31 15.59
CA HIS A 4 -19.82 22.77 15.57
C HIS A 4 -18.39 23.31 15.71
N GLU A 5 -18.12 24.24 14.78
CA GLU A 5 -17.17 25.36 14.95
C GLU A 5 -17.63 26.33 16.04
N PRO A 6 -16.69 27.18 16.53
CA PRO A 6 -16.91 28.60 16.28
C PRO A 6 -15.68 29.36 15.75
N ALA A 7 -16.00 30.31 14.89
CA ALA A 7 -15.12 31.37 14.38
C ALA A 7 -14.74 32.39 15.46
N HIS A 8 -13.50 32.88 15.38
CA HIS A 8 -13.20 34.26 15.81
C HIS A 8 -12.14 34.93 14.91
N SER A 9 -12.52 36.07 14.47
CA SER A 9 -11.85 37.11 13.69
C SER A 9 -10.84 37.94 14.51
N ASN A 10 -9.84 38.43 13.84
CA ASN A 10 -9.20 39.78 13.86
C ASN A 10 -7.73 39.58 13.48
N GLY A 11 -7.16 40.25 12.51
CA GLY A 11 -7.15 41.68 12.17
C GLY A 11 -5.76 42.23 12.48
N GLY A 12 -5.04 42.75 11.50
CA GLY A 12 -3.84 43.53 11.78
C GLY A 12 -2.83 43.60 10.63
N ASP A 13 -2.87 44.70 9.92
CA ASP A 13 -1.99 45.21 8.89
C ASP A 13 -0.50 45.31 9.27
N SER A 14 0.40 45.19 8.30
CA SER A 14 1.30 46.25 7.82
C SER A 14 2.50 45.64 7.06
N CYS A 15 2.60 45.97 5.81
CA CYS A 15 3.49 46.91 5.16
C CYS A 15 5.00 46.76 5.45
N GLY A 16 5.79 46.49 4.38
CA GLY A 16 7.26 46.59 4.43
C GLY A 16 7.91 46.19 3.11
N THR A 17 8.27 47.16 2.36
CA THR A 17 8.85 47.27 1.02
C THR A 17 10.20 46.55 0.80
N PRO A 18 10.69 46.54 -0.46
CA PRO A 18 11.68 45.59 -0.97
C PRO A 18 13.12 46.13 -0.86
N PHE A 19 14.10 45.24 -0.86
CA PHE A 19 15.51 45.57 -1.09
C PHE A 19 16.02 44.93 -2.37
N HIS A 20 16.45 45.83 -3.26
CA HIS A 20 17.41 45.64 -4.35
C HIS A 20 18.81 45.39 -3.82
N ASP A 21 19.58 44.56 -4.49
CA ASP A 21 21.00 44.74 -4.88
C ASP A 21 21.42 43.47 -5.61
N GLY A 22 21.90 43.44 -6.82
CA GLY A 22 22.84 44.33 -7.47
C GLY A 22 24.26 43.80 -7.25
N THR A 23 24.71 42.78 -8.03
CA THR A 23 26.15 42.58 -8.20
C THR A 23 26.51 42.23 -9.65
N GLU A 24 27.36 43.06 -10.13
CA GLU A 24 27.88 43.20 -11.48
C GLU A 24 28.77 42.06 -11.92
N PHE A 25 28.68 41.78 -13.22
CA PHE A 25 29.68 41.00 -13.96
C PHE A 25 30.94 41.80 -14.18
N HIS A 26 32.10 41.30 -13.75
CA HIS A 26 33.39 41.71 -14.25
C HIS A 26 33.98 40.66 -15.17
N LEU A 27 33.99 40.97 -16.45
CA LEU A 27 34.90 40.38 -17.42
C LEU A 27 36.32 40.90 -17.16
N CYS A 28 37.30 40.03 -17.05
CA CYS A 28 38.68 40.35 -17.29
C CYS A 28 39.25 39.42 -18.35
N GLN A 29 39.51 40.01 -19.50
CA GLN A 29 40.28 39.46 -20.62
C GLN A 29 41.74 39.85 -20.44
N LEU A 30 42.64 38.93 -20.75
CA LEU A 30 44.02 39.10 -21.27
C LEU A 30 44.88 37.93 -20.76
N GLY A 31 45.43 37.07 -21.58
CA GLY A 31 46.53 37.15 -22.42
C GLY A 31 47.19 35.78 -22.53
N THR A 32 47.51 35.44 -23.71
CA THR A 32 48.31 34.31 -24.25
C THR A 32 49.51 33.84 -23.43
N ALA A 33 49.66 32.48 -23.30
CA ALA A 33 50.87 31.74 -23.62
C ALA A 33 50.74 30.23 -23.36
N PHE A 34 51.14 29.43 -24.31
CA PHE A 34 51.26 27.96 -24.26
C PHE A 34 52.35 27.51 -23.28
N HIS A 35 52.06 26.53 -22.44
CA HIS A 35 53.05 25.58 -21.93
C HIS A 35 52.45 24.22 -21.72
N VAL A 36 52.89 23.26 -22.54
CA VAL A 36 52.66 21.83 -22.40
C VAL A 36 53.58 21.32 -21.29
N CYS A 37 53.01 20.76 -20.24
CA CYS A 37 53.69 19.88 -19.33
C CYS A 37 52.92 18.58 -19.18
N HIS A 38 53.41 17.55 -19.87
CA HIS A 38 53.08 16.16 -19.54
C HIS A 38 53.59 15.83 -18.13
N LYS A 39 52.70 15.42 -17.25
CA LYS A 39 53.03 14.49 -16.16
C LYS A 39 51.87 13.52 -15.98
N GLY A 40 52.19 12.25 -16.19
CA GLY A 40 51.31 11.13 -15.95
C GLY A 40 50.91 11.05 -14.46
N GLY A 41 49.65 10.69 -14.25
CA GLY A 41 49.07 10.43 -12.95
C GLY A 41 47.93 9.45 -13.14
N MET A 42 48.25 8.23 -12.82
CA MET A 42 47.41 7.01 -12.85
C MET A 42 46.07 7.17 -12.13
N GLY A 43 45.00 6.76 -12.78
CA GLY A 43 43.89 5.99 -12.24
C GLY A 43 43.27 6.40 -10.92
N LYS A 44 42.21 7.26 -10.98
CA LYS A 44 41.17 7.35 -9.94
C LYS A 44 39.84 7.82 -10.56
N THR A 45 39.33 7.13 -11.57
CA THR A 45 38.07 7.57 -12.22
C THR A 45 36.98 6.49 -12.32
N THR A 46 37.13 5.36 -11.63
CA THR A 46 36.08 4.29 -11.68
C THR A 46 35.23 4.16 -10.41
N ARG A 47 35.63 4.81 -9.30
CA ARG A 47 34.86 4.77 -8.04
C ARG A 47 33.73 5.82 -7.97
N THR A 48 33.87 6.94 -8.64
CA THR A 48 32.91 8.06 -8.58
C THR A 48 31.72 7.88 -9.49
N ALA A 49 31.84 7.13 -10.58
CA ALA A 49 30.72 6.86 -11.49
C ALA A 49 29.73 5.83 -10.90
N LYS A 50 30.24 4.79 -10.19
CA LYS A 50 29.40 3.80 -9.51
C LYS A 50 28.65 4.39 -8.29
N ARG A 51 29.24 5.40 -7.66
CA ARG A 51 28.65 6.10 -6.51
C ARG A 51 27.58 7.13 -6.90
N ARG A 52 27.52 7.57 -8.17
CA ARG A 52 26.48 8.47 -8.70
C ARG A 52 25.20 7.75 -9.10
N GLN A 53 25.22 6.44 -9.29
CA GLN A 53 24.06 5.62 -9.65
C GLN A 53 23.19 5.20 -8.45
N GLU A 54 23.65 5.49 -7.23
CA GLU A 54 22.97 5.14 -5.99
C GLU A 54 22.64 6.38 -5.14
N SER A 55 22.17 7.46 -5.78
CA SER A 55 21.63 8.59 -5.00
C SER A 55 20.39 8.11 -4.26
N LEU A 56 20.27 8.44 -2.97
CA LEU A 56 19.07 8.20 -2.18
C LEU A 56 17.89 8.90 -2.87
N SER A 57 16.85 8.15 -3.17
CA SER A 57 15.59 8.67 -3.71
C SER A 57 14.43 8.25 -2.84
N ARG A 58 13.28 8.91 -3.01
CA ARG A 58 12.06 8.58 -2.28
C ARG A 58 11.61 7.14 -2.60
N GLU A 59 11.73 6.72 -3.84
CA GLU A 59 11.38 5.38 -4.32
C GLU A 59 12.23 4.32 -3.62
N ARG A 60 13.54 4.49 -3.54
CA ARG A 60 14.44 3.57 -2.82
C ARG A 60 14.15 3.48 -1.32
N ILE A 61 13.75 4.60 -0.71
CA ILE A 61 13.34 4.61 0.69
C ILE A 61 12.06 3.80 0.86
N ILE A 62 11.08 3.95 -0.05
CA ILE A 62 9.82 3.20 -0.04
C ILE A 62 10.08 1.70 -0.24
N GLU A 63 10.91 1.33 -1.22
CA GLU A 63 11.30 -0.08 -1.45
C GLU A 63 11.94 -0.70 -0.20
N ALA A 64 12.92 -0.03 0.40
CA ALA A 64 13.55 -0.50 1.63
C ALA A 64 12.57 -0.57 2.82
N SER A 65 11.57 0.32 2.86
CA SER A 65 10.50 0.29 3.86
C SER A 65 9.61 -0.93 3.70
N ILE A 66 9.22 -1.27 2.47
CA ILE A 66 8.44 -2.47 2.15
C ILE A 66 9.19 -3.72 2.60
N GLU A 67 10.49 -3.83 2.28
CA GLU A 67 11.30 -4.97 2.68
C GLU A 67 11.38 -5.13 4.22
N ILE A 68 11.49 -4.02 4.98
CA ILE A 68 11.48 -4.06 6.45
C ILE A 68 10.10 -4.44 6.97
N LEU A 69 9.03 -3.88 6.39
CA LEU A 69 7.66 -4.20 6.78
C LEU A 69 7.32 -5.68 6.54
N ASP A 70 7.83 -6.27 5.47
CA ASP A 70 7.63 -7.69 5.14
C ASP A 70 8.40 -8.63 6.08
N SER A 71 9.63 -8.23 6.51
CA SER A 71 10.48 -9.05 7.38
C SER A 71 10.18 -8.87 8.87
N ASP A 72 10.04 -7.63 9.31
CA ASP A 72 10.04 -7.26 10.73
C ASP A 72 8.72 -6.60 11.18
N GLY A 73 7.78 -6.41 10.26
CA GLY A 73 6.51 -5.77 10.52
C GLY A 73 6.63 -4.26 10.79
N GLU A 74 5.51 -3.66 11.23
CA GLU A 74 5.46 -2.22 11.49
C GLU A 74 6.39 -1.79 12.64
N GLU A 75 6.60 -2.64 13.63
CA GLU A 75 7.50 -2.33 14.76
C GLU A 75 8.96 -2.25 14.31
N GLY A 76 9.36 -3.05 13.32
CA GLY A 76 10.70 -3.03 12.72
C GLY A 76 10.96 -1.78 11.87
N LEU A 77 9.94 -1.13 11.35
CA LEU A 77 10.07 0.07 10.52
C LEU A 77 10.49 1.27 11.38
N THR A 78 11.77 1.58 11.36
CA THR A 78 12.36 2.74 12.05
C THR A 78 13.33 3.48 11.12
N PHE A 79 13.53 4.79 11.35
CA PHE A 79 14.53 5.56 10.60
C PHE A 79 15.94 5.01 10.75
N ARG A 80 16.25 4.38 11.89
CA ARG A 80 17.53 3.72 12.11
C ARG A 80 17.67 2.47 11.23
N ALA A 81 16.67 1.57 11.24
CA ALA A 81 16.68 0.37 10.40
C ALA A 81 16.80 0.71 8.92
N LEU A 82 16.08 1.76 8.46
CA LEU A 82 16.21 2.28 7.09
C LEU A 82 17.60 2.83 6.79
N SER A 83 18.19 3.59 7.72
CA SER A 83 19.53 4.16 7.57
C SER A 83 20.58 3.06 7.43
N ASP A 84 20.48 2.04 8.28
CA ASP A 84 21.40 0.88 8.25
C ASP A 84 21.24 0.11 6.93
N ARG A 85 20.00 -0.12 6.47
CA ARG A 85 19.71 -0.84 5.23
C ARG A 85 20.16 -0.09 3.98
N LEU A 86 19.94 1.22 3.95
CA LEU A 86 20.30 2.10 2.82
C LEU A 86 21.76 2.59 2.86
N ALA A 87 22.53 2.18 3.88
CA ALA A 87 23.90 2.63 4.13
C ALA A 87 24.04 4.17 4.08
N THR A 88 23.09 4.88 4.74
CA THR A 88 23.02 6.34 4.77
C THR A 88 22.84 6.88 6.20
N GLY A 89 22.91 8.19 6.36
CA GLY A 89 22.57 8.83 7.64
C GLY A 89 21.06 9.11 7.77
N PRO A 90 20.50 9.07 8.99
CA PRO A 90 19.08 9.37 9.21
C PRO A 90 18.63 10.72 8.65
N GLY A 91 19.50 11.75 8.74
CA GLY A 91 19.24 13.08 8.20
C GLY A 91 18.96 13.10 6.70
N ALA A 92 19.57 12.18 5.93
CA ALA A 92 19.34 12.11 4.49
C ALA A 92 17.93 11.57 4.18
N ILE A 93 17.37 10.70 5.02
CA ILE A 93 16.02 10.15 4.86
C ILE A 93 14.98 11.23 5.18
N TYR A 94 15.20 12.04 6.22
CA TYR A 94 14.29 13.14 6.60
C TYR A 94 14.10 14.21 5.53
N TRP A 95 15.02 14.34 4.56
CA TRP A 95 14.83 15.22 3.40
C TRP A 95 13.74 14.73 2.42
N HIS A 96 13.37 13.45 2.50
CA HIS A 96 12.42 12.83 1.59
C HIS A 96 11.10 12.47 2.27
N ILE A 97 11.11 12.21 3.58
CA ILE A 97 9.97 11.69 4.34
C ILE A 97 10.04 12.20 5.78
N ASP A 98 8.95 12.80 6.25
CA ASP A 98 8.91 13.51 7.52
C ASP A 98 8.63 12.60 8.72
N SER A 99 7.96 11.46 8.52
CA SER A 99 7.47 10.63 9.63
C SER A 99 7.37 9.16 9.28
N LYS A 100 7.33 8.30 10.32
CA LYS A 100 7.04 6.86 10.18
C LYS A 100 5.66 6.62 9.56
N SER A 101 4.67 7.44 9.91
CA SER A 101 3.32 7.34 9.34
C SER A 101 3.32 7.63 7.83
N GLU A 102 4.10 8.62 7.38
CA GLU A 102 4.28 8.89 5.95
C GLU A 102 4.98 7.73 5.24
N LEU A 103 6.02 7.13 5.86
CA LEU A 103 6.68 5.93 5.33
C LEU A 103 5.69 4.79 5.11
N LEU A 104 4.90 4.49 6.14
CA LEU A 104 3.90 3.42 6.10
C LEU A 104 2.85 3.69 5.02
N THR A 105 2.35 4.92 4.94
CA THR A 105 1.39 5.33 3.92
C THR A 105 1.98 5.23 2.52
N ALA A 106 3.21 5.70 2.31
CA ALA A 106 3.86 5.67 1.01
C ALA A 106 4.18 4.24 0.56
N ALA A 107 4.62 3.38 1.47
CA ALA A 107 4.84 1.96 1.21
C ALA A 107 3.52 1.25 0.85
N CYS A 108 2.45 1.51 1.61
CA CYS A 108 1.12 0.98 1.33
C CYS A 108 0.59 1.48 -0.03
N ASP A 109 0.77 2.78 -0.34
CA ASP A 109 0.35 3.35 -1.63
C ASP A 109 1.08 2.72 -2.81
N ALA A 110 2.36 2.41 -2.67
CA ALA A 110 3.14 1.75 -3.72
C ALA A 110 2.59 0.33 -4.05
N ILE A 111 2.30 -0.47 -3.02
CA ILE A 111 1.72 -1.81 -3.20
C ILE A 111 0.32 -1.73 -3.79
N VAL A 112 -0.54 -0.86 -3.24
CA VAL A 112 -1.92 -0.69 -3.71
C VAL A 112 -1.94 -0.14 -5.15
N ALA A 113 -1.11 0.86 -5.47
CA ALA A 113 -1.03 1.40 -6.82
C ALA A 113 -0.72 0.30 -7.84
N HIS A 114 0.26 -0.57 -7.53
CA HIS A 114 0.60 -1.71 -8.38
C HIS A 114 -0.58 -2.70 -8.52
N ALA A 115 -1.25 -3.02 -7.42
CA ALA A 115 -2.38 -3.96 -7.42
C ALA A 115 -3.58 -3.45 -8.24
N VAL A 116 -3.91 -2.15 -8.17
CA VAL A 116 -5.03 -1.58 -8.91
C VAL A 116 -4.69 -1.15 -10.34
N ASP A 117 -3.41 -1.18 -10.72
CA ASP A 117 -2.95 -0.94 -12.11
C ASP A 117 -3.19 -2.15 -13.04
N ALA A 118 -3.79 -3.22 -12.52
CA ALA A 118 -4.19 -4.37 -13.33
C ALA A 118 -4.96 -3.91 -14.59
N PRO A 119 -4.62 -4.43 -15.77
CA PRO A 119 -5.26 -4.02 -17.01
C PRO A 119 -6.70 -4.52 -17.05
N VAL A 120 -7.64 -3.61 -16.80
CA VAL A 120 -9.10 -3.89 -16.86
C VAL A 120 -9.76 -3.24 -18.09
N LEU A 121 -8.97 -2.62 -18.97
CA LEU A 121 -9.48 -1.92 -20.13
C LEU A 121 -10.16 -2.91 -21.11
N GLY A 122 -11.43 -2.64 -21.43
CA GLY A 122 -12.23 -3.49 -22.32
C GLY A 122 -12.84 -4.72 -21.65
N MET A 123 -12.64 -4.93 -20.34
CA MET A 123 -13.34 -5.96 -19.59
C MET A 123 -14.77 -5.54 -19.26
N PRO A 124 -15.73 -6.48 -19.18
CA PRO A 124 -17.00 -6.21 -18.52
C PRO A 124 -16.77 -5.70 -17.08
N PRO A 125 -17.58 -4.74 -16.58
CA PRO A 125 -17.37 -4.14 -15.26
C PRO A 125 -17.29 -5.16 -14.12
N GLU A 126 -18.05 -6.24 -14.18
CA GLU A 126 -18.05 -7.31 -13.17
C GLU A 126 -16.72 -8.09 -13.16
N ASP A 127 -16.22 -8.43 -14.35
CA ASP A 127 -14.93 -9.11 -14.48
C ASP A 127 -13.80 -8.20 -14.03
N ALA A 128 -13.89 -6.90 -14.30
CA ALA A 128 -12.96 -5.90 -13.83
C ALA A 128 -12.95 -5.79 -12.29
N ILE A 129 -14.15 -5.79 -11.65
CA ILE A 129 -14.25 -5.81 -10.17
C ILE A 129 -13.64 -7.08 -9.61
N CYS A 130 -13.92 -8.25 -10.21
CA CYS A 130 -13.32 -9.51 -9.78
C CYS A 130 -11.79 -9.48 -9.89
N ALA A 131 -11.25 -9.00 -11.02
CA ALA A 131 -9.81 -8.91 -11.25
C ALA A 131 -9.11 -7.96 -10.28
N LEU A 132 -9.65 -6.76 -10.07
CA LEU A 132 -9.14 -5.78 -9.11
C LEU A 132 -9.18 -6.31 -7.67
N SER A 133 -10.28 -6.97 -7.29
CA SER A 133 -10.44 -7.57 -5.97
C SER A 133 -9.43 -8.67 -5.71
N LEU A 134 -9.20 -9.56 -6.69
CA LEU A 134 -8.20 -10.62 -6.58
C LEU A 134 -6.78 -10.06 -6.52
N SER A 135 -6.46 -9.03 -7.31
CA SER A 135 -5.15 -8.39 -7.26
C SER A 135 -4.86 -7.76 -5.90
N LEU A 136 -5.87 -7.14 -5.28
CA LEU A 136 -5.76 -6.61 -3.92
C LEU A 136 -5.63 -7.72 -2.87
N PHE A 137 -6.39 -8.82 -3.01
CA PHE A 137 -6.28 -9.99 -2.15
C PHE A 137 -4.87 -10.56 -2.19
N ASP A 138 -4.35 -10.82 -3.38
CA ASP A 138 -3.02 -11.37 -3.60
C ASP A 138 -1.91 -10.41 -3.05
N ALA A 139 -2.09 -9.09 -3.21
CA ALA A 139 -1.18 -8.09 -2.67
C ALA A 139 -1.17 -8.05 -1.13
N ILE A 140 -2.33 -8.17 -0.49
CA ILE A 140 -2.42 -8.23 0.98
C ILE A 140 -1.89 -9.57 1.52
N ASP A 141 -2.06 -10.66 0.79
CA ASP A 141 -1.47 -11.96 1.17
C ASP A 141 0.06 -11.93 1.10
N ALA A 142 0.61 -11.33 0.04
CA ALA A 142 2.06 -11.12 -0.11
C ALA A 142 2.64 -10.13 0.92
N HIS A 143 1.88 -9.12 1.31
CA HIS A 143 2.27 -8.03 2.22
C HIS A 143 1.23 -7.87 3.36
N PRO A 144 1.22 -8.75 4.38
CA PRO A 144 0.16 -8.79 5.39
C PRO A 144 -0.08 -7.49 6.16
N TRP A 145 0.95 -6.64 6.30
CA TRP A 145 0.86 -5.34 6.95
C TRP A 145 -0.02 -4.33 6.19
N VAL A 146 -0.20 -4.50 4.86
CA VAL A 146 -1.02 -3.61 4.02
C VAL A 146 -2.47 -3.58 4.49
N GLY A 147 -3.04 -4.75 4.85
CA GLY A 147 -4.40 -4.83 5.36
C GLY A 147 -4.62 -4.02 6.63
N ALA A 148 -3.63 -3.97 7.53
CA ALA A 148 -3.68 -3.15 8.72
C ALA A 148 -3.51 -1.65 8.38
N ALA A 149 -2.56 -1.31 7.51
CA ALA A 149 -2.33 0.07 7.07
C ALA A 149 -3.58 0.70 6.43
N LEU A 150 -4.31 -0.05 5.59
CA LEU A 150 -5.56 0.40 4.97
C LEU A 150 -6.67 0.71 6.00
N THR A 151 -6.71 0.00 7.13
CA THR A 151 -7.74 0.23 8.16
C THR A 151 -7.42 1.41 9.08
N HIS A 152 -6.15 1.78 9.23
CA HIS A 152 -5.73 2.87 10.13
C HIS A 152 -5.77 4.26 9.45
N ALA A 153 -5.87 4.34 8.14
CA ALA A 153 -5.77 5.60 7.41
C ALA A 153 -6.85 5.75 6.32
N PRO A 154 -8.15 5.84 6.70
CA PRO A 154 -9.27 5.77 5.75
C PRO A 154 -9.32 6.90 4.72
N GLY A 155 -8.70 8.05 4.98
CA GLY A 155 -8.65 9.18 4.05
C GLY A 155 -7.35 9.27 3.23
N GLN A 156 -6.45 8.30 3.33
CA GLN A 156 -5.16 8.33 2.65
C GLN A 156 -5.24 7.79 1.22
N MET A 157 -4.24 8.16 0.41
CA MET A 157 -4.19 7.84 -1.03
C MET A 157 -4.38 6.35 -1.36
N PRO A 158 -3.86 5.38 -0.62
CA PRO A 158 -4.11 3.97 -0.91
C PRO A 158 -5.59 3.62 -0.97
N VAL A 159 -6.36 4.07 0.04
CA VAL A 159 -7.82 3.84 0.10
C VAL A 159 -8.53 4.58 -1.03
N VAL A 160 -8.15 5.84 -1.30
CA VAL A 160 -8.73 6.64 -2.39
C VAL A 160 -8.53 5.96 -3.74
N ARG A 161 -7.35 5.37 -4.01
CA ARG A 161 -7.10 4.63 -5.26
C ARG A 161 -8.03 3.43 -5.41
N ILE A 162 -8.22 2.65 -4.35
CA ILE A 162 -9.11 1.49 -4.38
C ILE A 162 -10.55 1.95 -4.64
N LEU A 163 -11.02 2.96 -3.89
CA LEU A 163 -12.36 3.53 -4.04
C LEU A 163 -12.59 4.02 -5.47
N GLU A 164 -11.66 4.75 -6.05
CA GLU A 164 -11.77 5.26 -7.41
C GLU A 164 -11.84 4.14 -8.45
N ARG A 165 -10.91 3.16 -8.37
CA ARG A 165 -10.85 2.07 -9.36
C ARG A 165 -12.06 1.16 -9.31
N ILE A 166 -12.54 0.79 -8.12
CA ILE A 166 -13.75 -0.01 -7.94
C ILE A 166 -14.99 0.84 -8.27
N GLY A 167 -15.02 2.09 -7.81
CA GLY A 167 -16.13 3.00 -8.04
C GLY A 167 -16.44 3.25 -9.50
N GLN A 168 -15.40 3.40 -10.35
CA GLN A 168 -15.57 3.51 -11.80
C GLN A 168 -16.28 2.27 -12.38
N GLN A 169 -15.95 1.07 -11.91
CA GLN A 169 -16.58 -0.15 -12.39
C GLN A 169 -18.02 -0.31 -11.86
N VAL A 170 -18.28 0.01 -10.59
CA VAL A 170 -19.62 0.01 -10.01
C VAL A 170 -20.55 0.98 -10.74
N ARG A 171 -20.03 2.19 -11.07
CA ARG A 171 -20.76 3.16 -11.89
C ARG A 171 -21.11 2.60 -13.29
N ALA A 172 -20.19 1.87 -13.90
CA ALA A 172 -20.40 1.24 -15.20
C ALA A 172 -21.42 0.08 -15.16
N LEU A 173 -21.72 -0.47 -13.97
CA LEU A 173 -22.82 -1.43 -13.78
C LEU A 173 -24.22 -0.80 -13.81
N HIS A 174 -24.31 0.54 -13.76
CA HIS A 174 -25.58 1.28 -13.73
C HIS A 174 -26.50 0.79 -12.58
N VAL A 175 -25.91 0.62 -11.38
CA VAL A 175 -26.69 0.31 -10.18
C VAL A 175 -27.71 1.42 -9.90
N ARG A 176 -28.74 1.13 -9.08
CA ARG A 176 -29.78 2.10 -8.73
C ARG A 176 -29.17 3.42 -8.24
N ASP A 177 -29.78 4.54 -8.65
CA ASP A 177 -29.36 5.88 -8.22
C ASP A 177 -29.26 5.97 -6.69
N GLY A 178 -28.09 6.38 -6.20
CA GLY A 178 -27.81 6.52 -4.78
C GLY A 178 -27.15 5.31 -4.10
N ASP A 179 -27.14 4.13 -4.73
CA ASP A 179 -26.56 2.90 -4.15
C ASP A 179 -25.06 2.72 -4.50
N GLU A 180 -24.51 3.55 -5.41
CA GLU A 180 -23.10 3.43 -5.86
C GLU A 180 -22.13 3.47 -4.68
N TRP A 181 -22.29 4.46 -3.80
CA TRP A 181 -21.39 4.63 -2.65
C TRP A 181 -21.47 3.45 -1.68
N GLN A 182 -22.67 2.99 -1.37
CA GLN A 182 -22.89 1.85 -0.49
C GLN A 182 -22.28 0.57 -1.07
N ALA A 183 -22.45 0.34 -2.37
CA ALA A 183 -21.86 -0.79 -3.07
C ALA A 183 -20.33 -0.76 -3.02
N VAL A 184 -19.71 0.39 -3.31
CA VAL A 184 -18.26 0.57 -3.25
C VAL A 184 -17.72 0.37 -1.83
N CYS A 185 -18.37 0.95 -0.82
CA CYS A 185 -17.99 0.78 0.58
C CYS A 185 -18.09 -0.68 1.02
N ALA A 186 -19.17 -1.37 0.63
CA ALA A 186 -19.38 -2.77 0.98
C ALA A 186 -18.32 -3.66 0.33
N LEU A 187 -18.00 -3.45 -0.97
CA LEU A 187 -16.93 -4.16 -1.67
C LEU A 187 -15.57 -3.90 -1.03
N LEU A 188 -15.22 -2.64 -0.74
CA LEU A 188 -13.97 -2.30 -0.06
C LEU A 188 -13.83 -3.01 1.28
N ASN A 189 -14.87 -2.95 2.11
CA ASN A 189 -14.86 -3.58 3.43
C ASN A 189 -14.75 -5.11 3.34
N TYR A 190 -15.42 -5.72 2.37
CA TYR A 190 -15.30 -7.15 2.11
C TYR A 190 -13.88 -7.52 1.68
N ILE A 191 -13.34 -6.82 0.67
CA ILE A 191 -11.98 -7.06 0.14
C ILE A 191 -10.95 -6.96 1.27
N VAL A 192 -10.91 -5.83 1.98
CA VAL A 192 -9.92 -5.61 3.05
C VAL A 192 -10.13 -6.57 4.22
N GLY A 193 -11.38 -6.80 4.62
CA GLY A 193 -11.71 -7.67 5.76
C GLY A 193 -11.29 -9.11 5.53
N VAL A 194 -11.69 -9.70 4.39
CA VAL A 194 -11.36 -11.10 4.07
C VAL A 194 -9.86 -11.28 3.80
N SER A 195 -9.26 -10.39 3.02
CA SER A 195 -7.81 -10.47 2.73
C SER A 195 -6.98 -10.37 4.01
N ARG A 196 -7.35 -9.46 4.92
CA ARG A 196 -6.68 -9.31 6.21
C ARG A 196 -6.85 -10.55 7.09
N GLN A 197 -8.04 -11.16 7.11
CA GLN A 197 -8.29 -12.40 7.85
C GLN A 197 -7.45 -13.55 7.31
N ASN A 198 -7.39 -13.69 5.97
CA ASN A 198 -6.55 -14.69 5.33
C ASN A 198 -5.07 -14.50 5.69
N ALA A 199 -4.55 -13.29 5.57
CA ALA A 199 -3.17 -12.98 5.92
C ALA A 199 -2.87 -13.27 7.42
N ALA A 200 -3.81 -12.99 8.32
CA ALA A 200 -3.68 -13.31 9.74
C ALA A 200 -3.65 -14.83 10.00
N ASN A 201 -4.48 -15.62 9.30
CA ASN A 201 -4.46 -17.08 9.37
C ASN A 201 -3.13 -17.65 8.87
N ALA A 202 -2.62 -17.13 7.75
CA ALA A 202 -1.30 -17.51 7.21
C ALA A 202 -0.16 -17.17 8.17
N GLN A 203 -0.21 -16.01 8.82
CA GLN A 203 0.76 -15.62 9.85
C GLN A 203 0.70 -16.54 11.08
N PHE A 204 -0.50 -16.90 11.53
CA PHE A 204 -0.70 -17.81 12.65
C PHE A 204 -0.07 -19.18 12.40
N THR A 205 -0.24 -19.74 11.20
CA THR A 205 0.38 -21.03 10.83
C THR A 205 1.91 -20.92 10.75
N ARG A 206 2.42 -19.86 10.11
CA ARG A 206 3.88 -19.62 10.01
C ARG A 206 4.56 -19.50 11.37
N THR A 207 4.01 -18.72 12.28
CA THR A 207 4.60 -18.52 13.61
C THR A 207 4.62 -19.77 14.48
N ARG A 208 3.76 -20.73 14.18
CA ARG A 208 3.69 -22.03 14.89
C ARG A 208 4.38 -23.17 14.16
N GLY A 209 4.96 -22.92 12.99
CA GLY A 209 5.59 -23.96 12.19
C GLY A 209 4.58 -25.02 11.70
N LEU A 210 3.30 -24.64 11.54
CA LEU A 210 2.23 -25.53 11.09
C LEU A 210 2.01 -25.37 9.59
N TYR A 211 1.68 -26.46 8.92
CA TYR A 211 1.13 -26.39 7.57
C TYR A 211 -0.36 -26.02 7.63
N ARG A 212 -0.82 -25.23 6.64
CA ARG A 212 -2.24 -24.86 6.52
C ARG A 212 -3.16 -26.08 6.48
N SER A 213 -2.81 -27.11 5.72
CA SER A 213 -3.57 -28.37 5.64
C SER A 213 -3.76 -29.01 7.01
N THR A 214 -2.68 -29.09 7.82
CA THR A 214 -2.75 -29.66 9.18
C THR A 214 -3.67 -28.85 10.10
N LEU A 215 -3.68 -27.52 9.96
CA LEU A 215 -4.61 -26.68 10.71
C LEU A 215 -6.06 -26.96 10.31
N LEU A 216 -6.35 -27.01 9.00
CA LEU A 216 -7.70 -27.26 8.49
C LEU A 216 -8.21 -28.64 8.85
N GLU A 217 -7.38 -29.68 8.77
CA GLU A 217 -7.70 -31.04 9.23
C GLU A 217 -8.03 -31.06 10.74
N SER A 218 -7.23 -30.38 11.56
CA SER A 218 -7.47 -30.26 13.00
C SER A 218 -8.78 -29.54 13.31
N LEU A 219 -9.09 -28.49 12.58
CA LEU A 219 -10.36 -27.77 12.69
C LEU A 219 -11.54 -28.64 12.27
N ALA A 220 -11.43 -29.39 11.17
CA ALA A 220 -12.44 -30.32 10.69
C ALA A 220 -12.78 -31.37 11.77
N ILE A 221 -11.76 -31.98 12.38
CA ILE A 221 -11.95 -32.92 13.49
C ILE A 221 -12.65 -32.25 14.68
N THR A 222 -12.19 -31.07 15.06
CA THR A 222 -12.79 -30.34 16.21
C THR A 222 -14.24 -29.96 15.95
N TRP A 223 -14.58 -29.50 14.75
CA TRP A 223 -15.94 -29.09 14.40
C TRP A 223 -16.90 -30.27 14.25
N SER A 224 -16.41 -31.40 13.73
CA SER A 224 -17.23 -32.64 13.64
C SER A 224 -17.63 -33.20 15.00
N GLN A 225 -16.90 -32.87 16.07
CA GLN A 225 -17.14 -33.33 17.44
C GLN A 225 -18.06 -32.40 18.25
N LEU A 226 -18.49 -31.27 17.70
CA LEU A 226 -19.42 -30.35 18.37
C LEU A 226 -20.81 -30.99 18.53
N ASP A 227 -21.57 -30.51 19.52
CA ASP A 227 -22.96 -30.96 19.67
C ASP A 227 -23.81 -30.49 18.46
N ARG A 228 -24.26 -31.45 17.68
CA ARG A 228 -25.04 -31.19 16.45
C ARG A 228 -26.38 -30.51 16.71
N LYS A 229 -26.88 -30.52 17.95
CA LYS A 229 -28.10 -29.78 18.32
C LYS A 229 -27.83 -28.27 18.39
N ASP A 230 -26.64 -27.90 18.88
CA ASP A 230 -26.28 -26.49 19.07
C ASP A 230 -25.53 -25.93 17.85
N TYR A 231 -24.78 -26.77 17.12
CA TYR A 231 -23.91 -26.38 16.01
C TYR A 231 -24.15 -27.22 14.73
N PRO A 232 -25.40 -27.34 14.24
CA PRO A 232 -25.71 -28.20 13.09
C PRO A 232 -24.96 -27.79 11.82
N PHE A 233 -24.96 -26.51 11.49
CA PHE A 233 -24.25 -25.99 10.30
C PHE A 233 -22.73 -26.21 10.37
N THR A 234 -22.11 -25.93 11.52
CA THR A 234 -20.66 -26.09 11.70
C THR A 234 -20.23 -27.55 11.55
N CYS A 235 -21.02 -28.48 12.09
CA CYS A 235 -20.80 -29.92 11.91
C CYS A 235 -20.95 -30.36 10.44
N ASP A 236 -21.92 -29.78 9.72
CA ASP A 236 -22.19 -30.16 8.32
C ASP A 236 -21.10 -29.67 7.35
N VAL A 237 -20.44 -28.54 7.66
CA VAL A 237 -19.34 -27.99 6.82
C VAL A 237 -17.96 -28.48 7.23
N ALA A 238 -17.84 -29.19 8.35
CA ALA A 238 -16.53 -29.66 8.86
C ALA A 238 -15.74 -30.46 7.82
N ASP A 239 -16.41 -31.33 7.07
CA ASP A 239 -15.77 -32.20 6.05
C ASP A 239 -15.27 -31.41 4.83
N GLN A 240 -15.67 -30.14 4.65
CA GLN A 240 -15.26 -29.28 3.54
C GLN A 240 -13.99 -28.50 3.86
N LEU A 241 -13.60 -28.39 5.15
CA LEU A 241 -12.46 -27.59 5.58
C LEU A 241 -11.10 -28.03 4.99
N PRO A 242 -10.80 -29.35 4.86
CA PRO A 242 -9.51 -29.78 4.31
C PRO A 242 -9.25 -29.27 2.88
N ASP A 243 -10.31 -29.15 2.07
CA ASP A 243 -10.26 -28.72 0.67
C ASP A 243 -10.54 -27.20 0.50
N HIS A 244 -10.63 -26.47 1.60
CA HIS A 244 -10.95 -25.04 1.58
C HIS A 244 -9.89 -24.19 0.85
N ASP A 245 -10.33 -23.42 -0.16
CA ASP A 245 -9.52 -22.49 -0.94
C ASP A 245 -9.94 -21.04 -0.63
N ASP A 246 -9.13 -20.36 0.18
CA ASP A 246 -9.40 -18.98 0.62
C ASP A 246 -9.59 -18.01 -0.57
N ARG A 247 -8.81 -18.20 -1.64
CA ARG A 247 -8.86 -17.33 -2.82
C ARG A 247 -10.10 -17.59 -3.65
N ALA A 248 -10.50 -18.85 -3.82
CA ALA A 248 -11.72 -19.24 -4.52
C ALA A 248 -12.96 -18.75 -3.75
N ASP A 249 -12.98 -18.91 -2.43
CA ASP A 249 -14.09 -18.46 -1.58
C ASP A 249 -14.19 -16.94 -1.50
N PHE A 250 -13.05 -16.24 -1.46
CA PHE A 250 -13.03 -14.79 -1.59
C PHE A 250 -13.70 -14.34 -2.88
N LEU A 251 -13.34 -14.96 -4.02
CA LEU A 251 -13.93 -14.62 -5.32
C LEU A 251 -15.42 -14.96 -5.38
N ALA A 252 -15.84 -16.08 -4.77
CA ALA A 252 -17.25 -16.44 -4.68
C ALA A 252 -18.05 -15.36 -3.93
N GLY A 253 -17.53 -14.84 -2.83
CA GLY A 253 -18.13 -13.73 -2.10
C GLY A 253 -18.28 -12.44 -2.92
N ILE A 254 -17.27 -12.06 -3.72
CA ILE A 254 -17.38 -10.94 -4.67
C ILE A 254 -18.52 -11.19 -5.67
N LYS A 255 -18.62 -12.41 -6.21
CA LYS A 255 -19.70 -12.78 -7.16
C LYS A 255 -21.09 -12.73 -6.51
N PHE A 256 -21.23 -13.12 -5.23
CA PHE A 256 -22.50 -12.95 -4.49
C PHE A 256 -22.87 -11.47 -4.37
N PHE A 257 -21.93 -10.60 -4.06
CA PHE A 257 -22.14 -9.15 -4.04
C PHE A 257 -22.64 -8.64 -5.39
N LEU A 258 -21.96 -8.97 -6.47
CA LEU A 258 -22.31 -8.54 -7.81
C LEU A 258 -23.68 -9.05 -8.25
N SER A 259 -24.05 -10.28 -7.89
CA SER A 259 -25.38 -10.83 -8.18
C SER A 259 -26.48 -10.07 -7.43
N GLY A 260 -26.21 -9.64 -6.18
CA GLY A 260 -27.13 -8.81 -5.40
C GLY A 260 -27.35 -7.43 -6.02
N LEU A 261 -26.28 -6.80 -6.55
CA LEU A 261 -26.39 -5.50 -7.23
C LEU A 261 -27.27 -5.57 -8.48
N ARG A 262 -27.17 -6.64 -9.28
CA ARG A 262 -28.03 -6.85 -10.45
C ARG A 262 -29.52 -7.00 -10.10
N SER A 263 -29.81 -7.69 -9.00
CA SER A 263 -31.20 -7.93 -8.57
C SER A 263 -31.88 -6.65 -8.06
N SER A 264 -31.12 -5.60 -7.83
CA SER A 264 -31.59 -4.30 -7.36
C SER A 264 -31.81 -3.30 -8.50
N THR A 265 -31.45 -3.66 -9.73
CA THR A 265 -31.66 -2.87 -10.95
C THR A 265 -32.96 -3.26 -11.61
#